data_08096e9eb2b67596595983c7fe30cf8c
#
_entry.id   08096e9eb2b67596595983c7fe30cf8c
#
_cell.length_a   1.000
_cell.length_b   1.000
_cell.length_c   1.000
_cell.angle_alpha   90.00
_cell.angle_beta   90.00
_cell.angle_gamma   90.00
#
_symmetry.space_group_name_H-M   'P 1'
#
loop_
_entity.id
_entity.type
_entity.pdbx_description
1 polymer ?
#
loop_
_entity_poly.entity_id
_entity_poly.type
_entity_poly.pdbx_seq_one_letter_code
_entity_poly.pdbx_strand_id
1 'polypeptide(L)'
;MAAAESEPLQGRVVWTPPEGKKRMDAFRERICREHDVQLSTYEDLHKWSVSEVGKFWRAVWDEINVIASADAAQVIMDQAPMFPPAEWFVGARLNFAENILHHGQDDDVAVIACTERAQDTCRTTYAELRKQVTQAARALRKLGIVPGDTVASYSGNTLENLVAFLACSAVGAVWTSVAPDFGTSGVLERLTTVRPRVLFSTNQVLYNGKLHDHLGKLNATIDGLLAIQEKEQKDKQAYEAKKASDSQDTQEATDEPQAKKRARLEVAATASRLEHVIIAPYMGTHPESDARPNG
;
A
#
# COMPACT_ATOMS: atom_id res chain seq x y z
N MET A 1 -13.73 -8.68 -52.12
CA MET A 1 -13.78 -9.21 -50.74
C MET A 1 -14.41 -8.12 -49.89
N ALA A 2 -15.67 -8.29 -49.48
CA ALA A 2 -16.37 -7.33 -48.61
C ALA A 2 -15.79 -7.41 -47.20
N ALA A 3 -15.39 -6.27 -46.68
CA ALA A 3 -15.00 -6.15 -45.27
C ALA A 3 -16.26 -6.44 -44.42
N ALA A 4 -16.19 -7.46 -43.56
CA ALA A 4 -17.23 -7.72 -42.57
C ALA A 4 -17.27 -6.52 -41.63
N GLU A 5 -18.34 -5.74 -41.68
CA GLU A 5 -18.62 -4.73 -40.64
C GLU A 5 -18.74 -5.44 -39.30
N SER A 6 -17.80 -5.14 -38.39
CA SER A 6 -17.85 -5.64 -37.03
C SER A 6 -18.98 -4.94 -36.30
N GLU A 7 -20.03 -5.70 -35.94
CA GLU A 7 -21.08 -5.19 -35.05
C GLU A 7 -20.48 -4.59 -33.78
N PRO A 8 -21.04 -3.47 -33.28
CA PRO A 8 -20.55 -2.86 -32.06
C PRO A 8 -20.66 -3.84 -30.89
N LEU A 9 -19.58 -3.96 -30.11
CA LEU A 9 -19.47 -4.86 -28.93
C LEU A 9 -20.43 -4.50 -27.79
N GLN A 10 -21.10 -3.35 -27.87
CA GLN A 10 -22.01 -2.87 -26.84
C GLN A 10 -23.25 -3.77 -26.73
N GLY A 11 -23.42 -4.41 -25.55
CA GLY A 11 -24.51 -5.36 -25.29
C GLY A 11 -24.23 -6.82 -25.69
N ARG A 12 -23.08 -7.12 -26.32
CA ARG A 12 -22.71 -8.48 -26.69
C ARG A 12 -22.07 -9.20 -25.50
N VAL A 13 -22.60 -10.38 -25.16
CA VAL A 13 -21.93 -11.28 -24.20
C VAL A 13 -20.70 -11.84 -24.86
N VAL A 14 -19.50 -11.42 -24.39
CA VAL A 14 -18.20 -11.88 -24.92
C VAL A 14 -17.64 -13.07 -24.14
N TRP A 15 -18.15 -13.35 -22.94
CA TRP A 15 -17.77 -14.48 -22.12
C TRP A 15 -18.88 -14.82 -21.13
N THR A 16 -19.12 -16.10 -20.92
CA THR A 16 -20.04 -16.64 -19.91
C THR A 16 -19.23 -17.49 -18.93
N PRO A 17 -19.40 -17.30 -17.62
CA PRO A 17 -18.68 -18.11 -16.64
C PRO A 17 -19.08 -19.57 -16.74
N PRO A 18 -18.14 -20.52 -16.46
CA PRO A 18 -18.44 -21.95 -16.42
C PRO A 18 -19.65 -22.24 -15.53
N GLU A 19 -20.40 -23.30 -15.88
CA GLU A 19 -21.48 -23.80 -15.04
C GLU A 19 -20.96 -24.28 -13.68
N GLY A 20 -21.77 -24.15 -12.63
CA GLY A 20 -21.47 -24.57 -11.28
C GLY A 20 -21.62 -23.46 -10.26
N LYS A 21 -21.77 -23.86 -9.00
CA LYS A 21 -21.94 -22.94 -7.88
C LYS A 21 -20.64 -22.19 -7.58
N LYS A 22 -20.70 -20.88 -7.53
CA LYS A 22 -19.55 -19.99 -7.27
C LYS A 22 -19.55 -19.53 -5.81
N ARG A 23 -18.41 -19.06 -5.32
CA ARG A 23 -18.31 -18.49 -3.98
C ARG A 23 -19.33 -17.38 -3.75
N MET A 24 -19.55 -16.52 -4.76
CA MET A 24 -20.55 -15.44 -4.69
C MET A 24 -21.99 -15.98 -4.50
N ASP A 25 -22.33 -17.12 -5.13
CA ASP A 25 -23.65 -17.73 -4.97
C ASP A 25 -23.82 -18.28 -3.55
N ALA A 26 -22.81 -18.94 -3.00
CA ALA A 26 -22.81 -19.43 -1.63
C ALA A 26 -22.94 -18.29 -0.61
N PHE A 27 -22.20 -17.18 -0.83
CA PHE A 27 -22.30 -15.99 0.00
C PHE A 27 -23.69 -15.38 -0.06
N ARG A 28 -24.27 -15.20 -1.25
CA ARG A 28 -25.63 -14.68 -1.44
C ARG A 28 -26.68 -15.56 -0.75
N GLU A 29 -26.58 -16.88 -0.90
CA GLU A 29 -27.50 -17.82 -0.22
C GLU A 29 -27.36 -17.74 1.31
N ARG A 30 -26.17 -17.53 1.84
CA ARG A 30 -25.95 -17.32 3.27
C ARG A 30 -26.65 -16.04 3.74
N ILE A 31 -26.48 -14.94 3.02
CA ILE A 31 -27.19 -13.66 3.32
C ILE A 31 -28.71 -13.87 3.30
N CYS A 32 -29.25 -14.58 2.29
CA CYS A 32 -30.67 -14.85 2.23
C CYS A 32 -31.18 -15.56 3.48
N ARG A 33 -30.45 -16.55 3.99
CA ARG A 33 -30.82 -17.28 5.20
C ARG A 33 -30.68 -16.47 6.49
N GLU A 34 -29.59 -15.71 6.62
CA GLU A 34 -29.25 -14.98 7.85
C GLU A 34 -30.12 -13.72 8.05
N HIS A 35 -30.55 -13.10 6.95
CA HIS A 35 -31.30 -11.85 6.98
C HIS A 35 -32.75 -11.96 6.52
N ASP A 36 -33.23 -13.20 6.23
CA ASP A 36 -34.58 -13.47 5.73
C ASP A 36 -34.96 -12.61 4.51
N VAL A 37 -34.03 -12.55 3.53
CA VAL A 37 -34.22 -11.81 2.28
C VAL A 37 -34.11 -12.73 1.07
N GLN A 38 -34.74 -12.35 -0.03
CA GLN A 38 -34.66 -13.07 -1.30
C GLN A 38 -33.80 -12.29 -2.30
N LEU A 39 -32.60 -12.79 -2.56
CA LEU A 39 -31.67 -12.23 -3.52
C LEU A 39 -31.39 -13.28 -4.60
N SER A 40 -32.00 -13.14 -5.76
CA SER A 40 -31.92 -14.15 -6.84
C SER A 40 -30.75 -13.87 -7.79
N THR A 41 -30.41 -12.62 -7.99
CA THR A 41 -29.38 -12.17 -8.94
C THR A 41 -28.23 -11.42 -8.24
N TYR A 42 -27.18 -11.14 -9.02
CA TYR A 42 -26.10 -10.24 -8.56
C TYR A 42 -26.63 -8.81 -8.31
N GLU A 43 -27.52 -8.35 -9.16
CA GLU A 43 -28.15 -7.03 -9.04
C GLU A 43 -28.97 -6.91 -7.75
N ASP A 44 -29.64 -7.97 -7.30
CA ASP A 44 -30.35 -7.98 -6.03
C ASP A 44 -29.38 -7.87 -4.86
N LEU A 45 -28.29 -8.65 -4.90
CA LEU A 45 -27.22 -8.58 -3.91
C LEU A 45 -26.58 -7.17 -3.87
N HIS A 46 -26.31 -6.58 -5.03
CA HIS A 46 -25.77 -5.23 -5.12
C HIS A 46 -26.74 -4.20 -4.50
N LYS A 47 -28.02 -4.24 -4.86
CA LYS A 47 -29.03 -3.33 -4.27
C LYS A 47 -29.09 -3.49 -2.76
N TRP A 48 -29.09 -4.71 -2.26
CA TRP A 48 -29.10 -4.98 -0.83
C TRP A 48 -27.80 -4.45 -0.16
N SER A 49 -26.65 -4.63 -0.78
CA SER A 49 -25.37 -4.17 -0.22
C SER A 49 -25.27 -2.66 -0.05
N VAL A 50 -25.95 -1.88 -0.89
CA VAL A 50 -25.96 -0.42 -0.80
C VAL A 50 -27.10 0.11 0.09
N SER A 51 -28.18 -0.65 0.29
CA SER A 51 -29.26 -0.29 1.21
C SER A 51 -28.97 -0.72 2.66
N GLU A 52 -28.34 -1.88 2.85
CA GLU A 52 -28.05 -2.49 4.15
C GLU A 52 -26.53 -2.54 4.40
N VAL A 53 -25.86 -1.40 4.25
CA VAL A 53 -24.39 -1.27 4.23
C VAL A 53 -23.73 -1.95 5.43
N GLY A 54 -24.24 -1.71 6.63
CA GLY A 54 -23.71 -2.30 7.86
C GLY A 54 -23.80 -3.83 7.88
N LYS A 55 -24.97 -4.38 7.51
CA LYS A 55 -25.19 -5.84 7.45
C LYS A 55 -24.32 -6.48 6.38
N PHE A 56 -24.21 -5.86 5.20
CA PHE A 56 -23.36 -6.36 4.13
C PHE A 56 -21.90 -6.46 4.55
N TRP A 57 -21.34 -5.39 5.11
CA TRP A 57 -19.92 -5.40 5.50
C TRP A 57 -19.66 -6.30 6.71
N ARG A 58 -20.64 -6.50 7.62
CA ARG A 58 -20.55 -7.52 8.65
C ARG A 58 -20.52 -8.92 8.04
N ALA A 59 -21.41 -9.21 7.09
CA ALA A 59 -21.43 -10.49 6.40
C ALA A 59 -20.12 -10.75 5.62
N VAL A 60 -19.51 -9.73 5.01
CA VAL A 60 -18.19 -9.85 4.38
C VAL A 60 -17.12 -10.16 5.41
N TRP A 61 -17.09 -9.44 6.54
CA TRP A 61 -16.15 -9.68 7.64
C TRP A 61 -16.19 -11.14 8.12
N ASP A 62 -17.38 -11.67 8.30
CA ASP A 62 -17.57 -13.05 8.75
C ASP A 62 -17.21 -14.06 7.64
N GLU A 63 -17.53 -13.77 6.37
CA GLU A 63 -17.22 -14.64 5.23
C GLU A 63 -15.71 -14.85 5.02
N ILE A 64 -14.94 -13.79 5.19
CA ILE A 64 -13.49 -13.86 5.01
C ILE A 64 -12.75 -14.16 6.33
N ASN A 65 -13.47 -14.46 7.40
CA ASN A 65 -12.93 -14.79 8.72
C ASN A 65 -11.86 -13.78 9.18
N VAL A 66 -12.23 -12.50 9.24
CA VAL A 66 -11.30 -11.45 9.67
C VAL A 66 -10.77 -11.73 11.06
N ILE A 67 -9.45 -11.77 11.20
CA ILE A 67 -8.77 -11.90 12.48
C ILE A 67 -8.66 -10.52 13.11
N ALA A 68 -9.25 -10.36 14.27
CA ALA A 68 -9.19 -9.15 15.06
C ALA A 68 -8.94 -9.48 16.53
N SER A 69 -8.08 -8.71 17.20
CA SER A 69 -7.84 -8.83 18.65
C SER A 69 -8.99 -8.23 19.49
N ALA A 70 -9.80 -7.38 18.87
CA ALA A 70 -11.06 -6.88 19.42
C ALA A 70 -12.06 -6.77 18.27
N ASP A 71 -13.26 -7.34 18.45
CA ASP A 71 -14.35 -7.23 17.47
C ASP A 71 -14.99 -5.84 17.53
N ALA A 72 -15.70 -5.50 16.45
CA ALA A 72 -16.40 -4.22 16.35
C ALA A 72 -17.63 -4.18 17.25
N ALA A 73 -17.78 -3.11 18.02
CA ALA A 73 -19.02 -2.82 18.74
C ALA A 73 -20.17 -2.45 17.80
N GLN A 74 -19.83 -1.81 16.67
CA GLN A 74 -20.76 -1.39 15.63
C GLN A 74 -20.01 -1.34 14.28
N VAL A 75 -20.64 -1.79 13.20
CA VAL A 75 -20.00 -1.81 11.86
C VAL A 75 -19.94 -0.41 11.27
N ILE A 76 -21.06 0.28 11.25
CA ILE A 76 -21.18 1.68 10.83
C ILE A 76 -22.48 2.24 11.44
N MET A 77 -22.54 3.53 11.70
CA MET A 77 -23.79 4.18 12.08
C MET A 77 -24.73 4.20 10.87
N ASP A 78 -25.98 3.78 11.07
CA ASP A 78 -27.01 3.87 10.04
C ASP A 78 -27.17 5.33 9.61
N GLN A 79 -27.24 5.54 8.28
CA GLN A 79 -27.35 6.87 7.67
C GLN A 79 -26.17 7.82 8.00
N ALA A 80 -24.98 7.28 8.32
CA ALA A 80 -23.80 8.12 8.51
C ALA A 80 -23.53 8.97 7.26
N PRO A 81 -23.26 10.28 7.41
CA PRO A 81 -22.91 11.12 6.28
C PRO A 81 -21.56 10.67 5.69
N MET A 82 -21.36 10.93 4.38
CA MET A 82 -20.07 10.66 3.72
C MET A 82 -18.95 11.57 4.24
N PHE A 83 -19.30 12.71 4.80
CA PHE A 83 -18.35 13.67 5.37
C PHE A 83 -18.94 14.32 6.65
N PRO A 84 -18.19 14.38 7.77
CA PRO A 84 -16.87 13.74 7.96
C PRO A 84 -16.95 12.23 7.71
N PRO A 85 -15.81 11.57 7.37
CA PRO A 85 -15.81 10.14 7.06
C PRO A 85 -16.46 9.33 8.17
N ALA A 86 -17.33 8.38 7.79
CA ALA A 86 -17.96 7.49 8.75
C ALA A 86 -16.89 6.62 9.43
N GLU A 87 -17.06 6.38 10.74
CA GLU A 87 -16.25 5.40 11.45
C GLU A 87 -16.76 3.99 11.14
N TRP A 88 -15.85 3.15 10.64
CA TRP A 88 -16.13 1.76 10.30
C TRP A 88 -15.61 0.81 11.37
N PHE A 89 -16.37 -0.22 11.67
CA PHE A 89 -16.00 -1.27 12.63
C PHE A 89 -15.44 -0.70 13.94
N VAL A 90 -16.25 0.17 14.55
CA VAL A 90 -15.88 0.95 15.73
C VAL A 90 -15.33 0.05 16.85
N GLY A 91 -14.11 0.33 17.29
CA GLY A 91 -13.44 -0.42 18.35
C GLY A 91 -12.69 -1.67 17.88
N ALA A 92 -12.87 -2.11 16.62
CA ALA A 92 -12.13 -3.26 16.10
C ALA A 92 -10.62 -2.97 16.03
N ARG A 93 -9.83 -3.98 16.33
CA ARG A 93 -8.37 -3.93 16.25
C ARG A 93 -7.85 -5.12 15.48
N LEU A 94 -7.25 -4.88 14.33
CA LEU A 94 -6.71 -5.91 13.44
C LEU A 94 -5.41 -5.47 12.80
N ASN A 95 -4.67 -6.43 12.25
CA ASN A 95 -3.48 -6.19 11.45
C ASN A 95 -3.70 -6.72 10.03
N PHE A 96 -3.43 -5.88 9.01
CA PHE A 96 -3.64 -6.25 7.62
C PHE A 96 -2.74 -7.41 7.20
N ALA A 97 -1.45 -7.37 7.55
CA ALA A 97 -0.51 -8.44 7.18
C ALA A 97 -0.85 -9.78 7.84
N GLU A 98 -1.33 -9.76 9.10
CA GLU A 98 -1.80 -10.96 9.80
C GLU A 98 -2.94 -11.62 9.02
N ASN A 99 -3.93 -10.84 8.61
CA ASN A 99 -5.07 -11.32 7.85
C ASN A 99 -4.66 -11.90 6.48
N ILE A 100 -3.76 -11.24 5.75
CA ILE A 100 -3.27 -11.74 4.46
C ILE A 100 -2.47 -13.05 4.62
N LEU A 101 -1.62 -13.12 5.64
CA LEU A 101 -0.70 -14.25 5.83
C LEU A 101 -1.35 -15.48 6.46
N HIS A 102 -2.54 -15.35 7.04
CA HIS A 102 -3.21 -16.46 7.73
C HIS A 102 -3.86 -17.48 6.79
N HIS A 103 -4.30 -17.07 5.61
CA HIS A 103 -5.24 -17.85 4.82
C HIS A 103 -4.70 -19.13 4.15
N GLY A 104 -3.41 -19.24 3.86
CA GLY A 104 -2.84 -20.40 3.18
C GLY A 104 -2.20 -21.40 4.13
N GLN A 105 -2.23 -22.69 3.77
CA GLN A 105 -1.41 -23.71 4.42
C GLN A 105 0.06 -23.48 4.10
N ASP A 106 0.97 -24.04 4.87
CA ASP A 106 2.41 -23.79 4.73
C ASP A 106 2.95 -24.11 3.33
N ASP A 107 2.47 -25.21 2.73
CA ASP A 107 2.91 -25.68 1.42
C ASP A 107 2.13 -25.07 0.24
N ASP A 108 1.06 -24.31 0.50
CA ASP A 108 0.32 -23.64 -0.55
C ASP A 108 1.16 -22.54 -1.20
N VAL A 109 1.04 -22.38 -2.52
CA VAL A 109 1.68 -21.29 -3.25
C VAL A 109 1.00 -19.98 -2.92
N ALA A 110 1.70 -19.09 -2.24
CA ALA A 110 1.22 -17.76 -1.88
C ALA A 110 1.46 -16.74 -3.01
N VAL A 111 2.61 -16.82 -3.68
CA VAL A 111 3.02 -15.85 -4.70
C VAL A 111 3.62 -16.59 -5.90
N ILE A 112 3.22 -16.16 -7.09
CA ILE A 112 3.88 -16.51 -8.34
C ILE A 112 4.46 -15.21 -8.91
N ALA A 113 5.76 -15.01 -8.75
CA ALA A 113 6.46 -13.86 -9.29
C ALA A 113 6.94 -14.19 -10.70
N CYS A 114 6.55 -13.37 -11.66
CA CYS A 114 6.92 -13.52 -13.07
C CYS A 114 7.61 -12.25 -13.56
N THR A 115 8.57 -12.42 -14.46
CA THR A 115 9.16 -11.32 -15.22
C THR A 115 8.77 -11.46 -16.71
N GLU A 116 9.26 -10.58 -17.56
CA GLU A 116 9.15 -10.73 -19.02
C GLU A 116 9.86 -11.99 -19.56
N ARG A 117 10.71 -12.63 -18.75
CA ARG A 117 11.41 -13.87 -19.08
C ARG A 117 10.73 -15.03 -18.36
N ALA A 118 10.19 -15.98 -19.12
CA ALA A 118 9.46 -17.12 -18.57
C ALA A 118 10.30 -17.96 -17.58
N GLN A 119 11.63 -18.06 -17.80
CA GLN A 119 12.54 -18.80 -16.93
C GLN A 119 12.72 -18.16 -15.54
N ASP A 120 12.39 -16.89 -15.40
CA ASP A 120 12.52 -16.15 -14.14
C ASP A 120 11.26 -16.28 -13.25
N THR A 121 10.33 -17.18 -13.60
CA THR A 121 9.15 -17.43 -12.78
C THR A 121 9.54 -18.12 -11.47
N CYS A 122 9.21 -17.49 -10.36
CA CYS A 122 9.45 -18.00 -9.01
C CYS A 122 8.12 -18.25 -8.29
N ARG A 123 8.05 -19.35 -7.55
CA ARG A 123 6.90 -19.69 -6.68
C ARG A 123 7.35 -19.64 -5.24
N THR A 124 6.60 -18.90 -4.42
CA THR A 124 6.86 -18.75 -2.99
C THR A 124 5.68 -19.31 -2.22
N THR A 125 5.93 -20.21 -1.29
CA THR A 125 4.88 -20.78 -0.41
C THR A 125 4.49 -19.80 0.70
N TYR A 126 3.36 -20.08 1.36
CA TYR A 126 2.95 -19.29 2.53
C TYR A 126 3.96 -19.38 3.68
N ALA A 127 4.58 -20.56 3.91
CA ALA A 127 5.63 -20.69 4.91
C ALA A 127 6.84 -19.80 4.62
N GLU A 128 7.30 -19.78 3.37
CA GLU A 128 8.40 -18.94 2.94
C GLU A 128 8.06 -17.45 3.02
N LEU A 129 6.86 -17.06 2.57
CA LEU A 129 6.39 -15.68 2.64
C LEU A 129 6.32 -15.20 4.09
N ARG A 130 5.73 -15.99 5.00
CA ARG A 130 5.67 -15.69 6.44
C ARG A 130 7.06 -15.49 7.04
N LYS A 131 8.02 -16.36 6.68
CA LYS A 131 9.41 -16.26 7.12
C LYS A 131 10.06 -14.97 6.63
N GLN A 132 9.95 -14.64 5.35
CA GLN A 132 10.52 -13.43 4.76
C GLN A 132 9.92 -12.16 5.36
N VAL A 133 8.59 -12.11 5.49
CA VAL A 133 7.88 -10.97 6.11
C VAL A 133 8.30 -10.80 7.57
N THR A 134 8.42 -11.91 8.33
CA THR A 134 8.87 -11.85 9.72
C THR A 134 10.29 -11.29 9.84
N GLN A 135 11.20 -11.72 8.96
CA GLN A 135 12.58 -11.22 8.94
C GLN A 135 12.63 -9.73 8.61
N ALA A 136 11.89 -9.29 7.58
CA ALA A 136 11.82 -7.89 7.18
C ALA A 136 11.17 -7.01 8.26
N ALA A 137 10.09 -7.48 8.91
CA ALA A 137 9.46 -6.77 10.02
C ALA A 137 10.39 -6.61 11.23
N ARG A 138 11.18 -7.66 11.56
CA ARG A 138 12.23 -7.57 12.59
C ARG A 138 13.31 -6.55 12.22
N ALA A 139 13.72 -6.51 10.94
CA ALA A 139 14.68 -5.53 10.46
C ALA A 139 14.15 -4.10 10.60
N LEU A 140 12.90 -3.84 10.17
CA LEU A 140 12.26 -2.52 10.34
C LEU A 140 12.21 -2.09 11.81
N ARG A 141 11.84 -3.00 12.73
CA ARG A 141 11.86 -2.70 14.18
C ARG A 141 13.26 -2.40 14.71
N LYS A 142 14.31 -3.10 14.21
CA LYS A 142 15.70 -2.79 14.56
C LYS A 142 16.15 -1.43 14.05
N LEU A 143 15.61 -0.96 12.92
CA LEU A 143 15.79 0.39 12.41
C LEU A 143 14.96 1.44 13.17
N GLY A 144 14.24 1.05 14.22
CA GLY A 144 13.44 1.96 15.04
C GLY A 144 12.11 2.37 14.42
N ILE A 145 11.62 1.64 13.42
CA ILE A 145 10.31 1.90 12.82
C ILE A 145 9.21 1.48 13.77
N VAL A 146 8.29 2.40 14.04
CA VAL A 146 7.14 2.23 14.94
C VAL A 146 5.82 2.46 14.20
N PRO A 147 4.67 2.08 14.78
CA PRO A 147 3.36 2.36 14.18
C PRO A 147 3.18 3.85 13.87
N GLY A 148 2.71 4.14 12.64
CA GLY A 148 2.51 5.49 12.13
C GLY A 148 3.71 6.09 11.37
N ASP A 149 4.91 5.52 11.49
CA ASP A 149 6.03 5.90 10.63
C ASP A 149 5.75 5.58 9.16
N THR A 150 6.27 6.40 8.25
CA THR A 150 6.11 6.17 6.81
C THR A 150 7.31 5.42 6.24
N VAL A 151 7.02 4.37 5.51
CA VAL A 151 7.96 3.56 4.73
C VAL A 151 7.55 3.64 3.26
N ALA A 152 8.48 3.96 2.39
CA ALA A 152 8.23 4.10 0.96
C ALA A 152 8.97 3.04 0.14
N SER A 153 8.48 2.81 -1.08
CA SER A 153 9.17 2.03 -2.10
C SER A 153 9.23 2.80 -3.42
N TYR A 154 10.38 2.72 -4.09
CA TYR A 154 10.57 3.12 -5.48
C TYR A 154 11.13 1.91 -6.23
N SER A 155 10.23 1.00 -6.59
CA SER A 155 10.57 -0.32 -7.12
C SER A 155 9.45 -0.88 -7.99
N GLY A 156 9.75 -1.91 -8.76
CA GLY A 156 8.76 -2.70 -9.48
C GLY A 156 7.90 -3.57 -8.57
N ASN A 157 6.90 -4.20 -9.18
CA ASN A 157 6.02 -5.14 -8.48
C ASN A 157 6.71 -6.51 -8.35
N THR A 158 7.65 -6.62 -7.43
CA THR A 158 8.46 -7.82 -7.16
C THR A 158 8.05 -8.48 -5.84
N LEU A 159 8.53 -9.72 -5.60
CA LEU A 159 8.34 -10.42 -4.34
C LEU A 159 8.91 -9.62 -3.16
N GLU A 160 10.10 -9.05 -3.32
CA GLU A 160 10.77 -8.25 -2.29
C GLU A 160 9.94 -7.02 -1.92
N ASN A 161 9.33 -6.38 -2.92
CA ASN A 161 8.45 -5.23 -2.70
C ASN A 161 7.16 -5.63 -1.94
N LEU A 162 6.59 -6.79 -2.26
CA LEU A 162 5.45 -7.36 -1.52
C LEU A 162 5.84 -7.70 -0.08
N VAL A 163 7.01 -8.31 0.13
CA VAL A 163 7.53 -8.63 1.47
C VAL A 163 7.74 -7.35 2.28
N ALA A 164 8.31 -6.30 1.69
CA ALA A 164 8.51 -5.02 2.34
C ALA A 164 7.16 -4.37 2.74
N PHE A 165 6.17 -4.40 1.85
CA PHE A 165 4.81 -3.91 2.12
C PHE A 165 4.16 -4.66 3.29
N LEU A 166 4.17 -5.99 3.26
CA LEU A 166 3.58 -6.80 4.33
C LEU A 166 4.34 -6.63 5.65
N ALA A 167 5.67 -6.50 5.61
CA ALA A 167 6.47 -6.22 6.80
C ALA A 167 6.17 -4.85 7.40
N CYS A 168 6.02 -3.83 6.56
CA CYS A 168 5.59 -2.49 6.97
C CYS A 168 4.21 -2.54 7.64
N SER A 169 3.25 -3.22 7.02
CA SER A 169 1.90 -3.41 7.58
C SER A 169 1.93 -4.19 8.90
N ALA A 170 2.79 -5.21 9.02
CA ALA A 170 2.93 -6.03 10.23
C ALA A 170 3.45 -5.22 11.43
N VAL A 171 4.25 -4.20 11.21
CA VAL A 171 4.73 -3.29 12.29
C VAL A 171 3.78 -2.12 12.55
N GLY A 172 2.71 -1.96 11.76
CA GLY A 172 1.75 -0.87 11.87
C GLY A 172 2.23 0.44 11.27
N ALA A 173 3.26 0.41 10.43
CA ALA A 173 3.76 1.56 9.71
C ALA A 173 2.92 1.84 8.44
N VAL A 174 3.01 3.05 7.92
CA VAL A 174 2.31 3.50 6.71
C VAL A 174 3.15 3.19 5.49
N TRP A 175 2.56 2.48 4.52
CA TRP A 175 3.21 2.15 3.26
C TRP A 175 2.81 3.07 2.11
N THR A 176 3.79 3.44 1.29
CA THR A 176 3.57 4.05 -0.01
C THR A 176 4.54 3.49 -1.05
N SER A 177 4.13 3.42 -2.32
CA SER A 177 4.99 2.91 -3.39
C SER A 177 4.87 3.75 -4.65
N VAL A 178 5.98 3.87 -5.36
CA VAL A 178 6.08 4.53 -6.67
C VAL A 178 6.71 3.56 -7.65
N ALA A 179 6.12 3.45 -8.83
CA ALA A 179 6.62 2.58 -9.89
C ALA A 179 7.91 3.13 -10.51
N PRO A 180 8.82 2.26 -10.99
CA PRO A 180 10.16 2.65 -11.45
C PRO A 180 10.18 3.43 -12.78
N ASP A 181 9.07 3.48 -13.50
CA ASP A 181 8.88 4.27 -14.71
C ASP A 181 8.72 5.77 -14.46
N PHE A 182 8.33 6.15 -13.21
CA PHE A 182 8.27 7.57 -12.86
C PHE A 182 9.65 8.24 -12.94
N GLY A 183 9.65 9.47 -13.44
CA GLY A 183 10.84 10.34 -13.41
C GLY A 183 11.12 10.89 -12.00
N THR A 184 12.36 11.27 -11.74
CA THR A 184 12.82 11.76 -10.42
C THR A 184 11.94 12.87 -9.85
N SER A 185 11.49 13.84 -10.67
CA SER A 185 10.62 14.94 -10.21
C SER A 185 9.28 14.45 -9.67
N GLY A 186 8.62 13.52 -10.39
CA GLY A 186 7.33 12.96 -9.95
C GLY A 186 7.46 12.07 -8.71
N VAL A 187 8.60 11.41 -8.52
CA VAL A 187 8.91 10.65 -7.30
C VAL A 187 9.15 11.59 -6.13
N LEU A 188 9.94 12.63 -6.32
CA LEU A 188 10.24 13.64 -5.29
C LEU A 188 8.97 14.33 -4.78
N GLU A 189 8.05 14.73 -5.67
CA GLU A 189 6.78 15.33 -5.29
C GLU A 189 6.00 14.44 -4.31
N ARG A 190 5.90 13.14 -4.60
CA ARG A 190 5.21 12.16 -3.76
C ARG A 190 5.92 11.92 -2.43
N LEU A 191 7.22 11.63 -2.50
CA LEU A 191 8.00 11.30 -1.31
C LEU A 191 8.17 12.49 -0.37
N THR A 192 8.23 13.71 -0.89
CA THR A 192 8.24 14.94 -0.08
C THR A 192 6.95 15.12 0.71
N THR A 193 5.81 14.70 0.13
CA THR A 193 4.52 14.76 0.82
C THR A 193 4.43 13.77 1.98
N VAL A 194 4.90 12.53 1.77
CA VAL A 194 4.75 11.43 2.76
C VAL A 194 5.93 11.31 3.72
N ARG A 195 7.08 11.86 3.37
CA ARG A 195 8.30 11.96 4.22
C ARG A 195 8.71 10.63 4.84
N PRO A 196 9.10 9.63 4.03
CA PRO A 196 9.42 8.32 4.54
C PRO A 196 10.72 8.33 5.36
N ARG A 197 10.74 7.52 6.43
CA ARG A 197 11.97 7.21 7.19
C ARG A 197 12.82 6.15 6.49
N VAL A 198 12.16 5.21 5.80
CA VAL A 198 12.82 4.13 5.04
C VAL A 198 12.34 4.17 3.59
N LEU A 199 13.27 4.06 2.66
CA LEU A 199 12.99 3.91 1.23
C LEU A 199 13.52 2.56 0.75
N PHE A 200 12.62 1.68 0.32
CA PHE A 200 12.97 0.47 -0.43
C PHE A 200 13.14 0.78 -1.90
N SER A 201 14.10 0.13 -2.55
CA SER A 201 14.32 0.26 -3.99
C SER A 201 14.97 -1.00 -4.56
N THR A 202 15.23 -0.98 -5.86
CA THR A 202 15.95 -2.02 -6.59
C THR A 202 17.11 -1.41 -7.36
N ASN A 203 18.10 -2.23 -7.70
CA ASN A 203 19.26 -1.79 -8.50
C ASN A 203 18.95 -1.70 -9.99
N GLN A 204 18.04 -2.55 -10.49
CA GLN A 204 17.73 -2.68 -11.92
C GLN A 204 16.24 -2.98 -12.13
N VAL A 205 15.76 -2.75 -13.34
CA VAL A 205 14.39 -3.08 -13.79
C VAL A 205 14.46 -3.71 -15.17
N LEU A 206 13.84 -4.86 -15.36
CA LEU A 206 13.61 -5.44 -16.68
C LEU A 206 12.36 -4.81 -17.30
N TYR A 207 12.53 -4.19 -18.46
CA TYR A 207 11.41 -3.63 -19.20
C TYR A 207 11.68 -3.71 -20.71
N ASN A 208 10.71 -4.20 -21.46
CA ASN A 208 10.77 -4.41 -22.92
C ASN A 208 12.03 -5.20 -23.34
N GLY A 209 12.28 -6.32 -22.62
CA GLY A 209 13.42 -7.24 -22.85
C GLY A 209 14.78 -6.70 -22.45
N LYS A 210 14.88 -5.48 -21.91
CA LYS A 210 16.14 -4.85 -21.51
C LYS A 210 16.20 -4.61 -20.02
N LEU A 211 17.40 -4.84 -19.45
CA LEU A 211 17.70 -4.42 -18.08
C LEU A 211 18.08 -2.93 -18.09
N HIS A 212 17.37 -2.16 -17.30
CA HIS A 212 17.63 -0.74 -17.10
C HIS A 212 18.23 -0.52 -15.73
N ASP A 213 19.34 0.22 -15.66
CA ASP A 213 19.90 0.69 -14.39
C ASP A 213 18.90 1.61 -13.69
N HIS A 214 18.65 1.34 -12.41
CA HIS A 214 17.75 2.13 -11.59
C HIS A 214 18.47 2.98 -10.54
N LEU A 215 19.78 2.68 -10.29
CA LEU A 215 20.56 3.36 -9.26
C LEU A 215 20.76 4.84 -9.57
N GLY A 216 20.91 5.22 -10.84
CA GLY A 216 21.02 6.62 -11.23
C GLY A 216 19.79 7.44 -10.84
N LYS A 217 18.57 6.93 -11.11
CA LYS A 217 17.32 7.57 -10.70
C LYS A 217 17.16 7.57 -9.17
N LEU A 218 17.51 6.47 -8.51
CA LEU A 218 17.44 6.35 -7.06
C LEU A 218 18.35 7.39 -6.38
N ASN A 219 19.60 7.48 -6.78
CA ASN A 219 20.56 8.45 -6.21
C ASN A 219 20.06 9.89 -6.39
N ALA A 220 19.61 10.26 -7.59
CA ALA A 220 19.04 11.58 -7.85
C ALA A 220 17.80 11.87 -6.98
N THR A 221 17.00 10.83 -6.69
CA THR A 221 15.84 10.96 -5.79
C THR A 221 16.29 11.17 -4.33
N ILE A 222 17.27 10.42 -3.85
CA ILE A 222 17.82 10.55 -2.50
C ILE A 222 18.42 11.93 -2.31
N ASP A 223 19.28 12.36 -3.24
CA ASP A 223 19.91 13.70 -3.19
C ASP A 223 18.86 14.82 -3.16
N GLY A 224 17.83 14.70 -3.99
CA GLY A 224 16.72 15.64 -4.01
C GLY A 224 15.93 15.68 -2.69
N LEU A 225 15.65 14.54 -2.08
CA LEU A 225 14.97 14.46 -0.79
C LEU A 225 15.82 15.08 0.32
N LEU A 226 17.10 14.78 0.38
CA LEU A 226 18.01 15.32 1.37
C LEU A 226 18.14 16.85 1.24
N ALA A 227 18.29 17.36 0.01
CA ALA A 227 18.33 18.79 -0.25
C ALA A 227 17.06 19.53 0.20
N ILE A 228 15.88 18.93 -0.04
CA ILE A 228 14.59 19.49 0.42
C ILE A 228 14.53 19.51 1.95
N GLN A 229 14.93 18.42 2.61
CA GLN A 229 14.92 18.30 4.07
C GLN A 229 15.89 19.31 4.72
N GLU A 230 17.08 19.48 4.16
CA GLU A 230 18.04 20.50 4.64
C GLU A 230 17.51 21.91 4.51
N LYS A 231 16.87 22.21 3.38
CA LYS A 231 16.24 23.52 3.17
C LYS A 231 15.14 23.78 4.21
N GLU A 232 14.25 22.81 4.42
CA GLU A 232 13.17 22.92 5.40
C GLU A 232 13.70 23.11 6.82
N GLN A 233 14.79 22.43 7.17
CA GLN A 233 15.44 22.58 8.47
C GLN A 233 16.04 23.99 8.66
N LYS A 234 16.70 24.53 7.63
CA LYS A 234 17.23 25.91 7.64
C LYS A 234 16.11 26.93 7.76
N ASP A 235 15.04 26.76 6.98
CA ASP A 235 13.88 27.66 7.02
C ASP A 235 13.21 27.65 8.40
N LYS A 236 13.12 26.47 9.04
CA LYS A 236 12.61 26.31 10.41
C LYS A 236 13.50 27.05 11.43
N GLN A 237 14.82 26.81 11.39
CA GLN A 237 15.76 27.47 12.30
C GLN A 237 15.70 29.02 12.16
N ALA A 238 15.64 29.51 10.93
CA ALA A 238 15.49 30.95 10.67
C ALA A 238 14.17 31.50 11.20
N TYR A 239 13.06 30.75 11.09
CA TYR A 239 11.77 31.14 11.66
C TYR A 239 11.79 31.18 13.19
N GLU A 240 12.37 30.15 13.84
CA GLU A 240 12.49 30.08 15.31
C GLU A 240 13.37 31.19 15.85
N ALA A 241 14.50 31.49 15.19
CA ALA A 241 15.37 32.61 15.54
C ALA A 241 14.65 33.97 15.44
N LYS A 242 13.87 34.15 14.35
CA LYS A 242 13.07 35.39 14.19
C LYS A 242 11.98 35.49 15.26
N LYS A 243 11.28 34.40 15.59
CA LYS A 243 10.26 34.37 16.64
C LYS A 243 10.84 34.68 18.01
N ALA A 244 12.06 34.22 18.31
CA ALA A 244 12.77 34.53 19.57
C ALA A 244 13.14 36.01 19.66
N SER A 245 13.51 36.66 18.55
CA SER A 245 13.79 38.09 18.50
C SER A 245 12.53 38.96 18.62
N ASP A 246 11.43 38.56 17.97
CA ASP A 246 10.16 39.30 17.95
C ASP A 246 9.36 39.14 19.25
N SER A 247 9.69 38.15 20.10
CA SER A 247 9.04 37.93 21.42
C SER A 247 9.40 38.99 22.46
N GLN A 248 10.32 39.86 22.13
CA GLN A 248 10.68 40.99 22.97
C GLN A 248 9.85 42.26 22.67
N ASP A 249 9.10 42.30 21.57
CA ASP A 249 8.20 43.40 21.21
C ASP A 249 6.79 42.86 20.89
N THR A 250 5.85 43.29 21.71
CA THR A 250 4.43 42.95 21.73
C THR A 250 3.68 43.33 20.47
N GLN A 251 2.84 42.46 19.99
CA GLN A 251 1.46 42.51 19.50
C GLN A 251 1.18 41.54 18.32
N GLU A 252 0.20 40.70 18.55
CA GLU A 252 -0.33 39.74 17.56
C GLU A 252 -0.93 40.48 16.35
N ALA A 253 -0.26 40.33 15.20
CA ALA A 253 -0.89 40.54 13.91
C ALA A 253 -1.31 39.18 13.34
N THR A 254 -2.62 38.95 13.28
CA THR A 254 -3.24 37.79 12.62
C THR A 254 -3.17 37.96 11.10
N ASP A 255 -2.04 37.61 10.49
CA ASP A 255 -1.89 37.61 9.05
C ASP A 255 -2.02 36.18 8.52
N GLU A 256 -3.09 35.91 7.77
CA GLU A 256 -3.46 34.55 7.24
C GLU A 256 -2.31 33.87 6.47
N PRO A 257 -1.45 34.55 5.68
CA PRO A 257 -0.28 33.95 5.05
C PRO A 257 0.77 33.46 6.06
N GLN A 258 0.94 34.17 7.18
CA GLN A 258 1.90 33.80 8.23
C GLN A 258 1.40 32.57 9.03
N ALA A 259 0.09 32.45 9.28
CA ALA A 259 -0.49 31.30 9.94
C ALA A 259 -0.33 30.02 9.12
N LYS A 260 -0.52 30.06 7.79
CA LYS A 260 -0.28 28.94 6.88
C LYS A 260 1.19 28.54 6.83
N LYS A 261 2.11 29.53 6.83
CA LYS A 261 3.55 29.26 6.88
C LYS A 261 3.97 28.66 8.21
N ARG A 262 3.40 29.12 9.32
CA ARG A 262 3.62 28.57 10.67
C ARG A 262 3.14 27.12 10.77
N ALA A 263 1.92 26.81 10.33
CA ALA A 263 1.37 25.46 10.32
C ALA A 263 2.24 24.51 9.47
N ARG A 264 2.73 24.97 8.30
CA ARG A 264 3.63 24.19 7.44
C ARG A 264 4.99 23.92 8.11
N LEU A 265 5.54 24.88 8.85
CA LEU A 265 6.79 24.72 9.59
C LEU A 265 6.61 23.84 10.83
N GLU A 266 5.48 23.90 11.52
CA GLU A 266 5.14 23.02 12.64
C GLU A 266 4.97 21.55 12.16
N VAL A 267 4.32 21.33 11.02
CA VAL A 267 4.24 20.01 10.37
C VAL A 267 5.63 19.53 9.94
N ALA A 268 6.47 20.40 9.37
CA ALA A 268 7.84 20.05 9.00
C ALA A 268 8.72 19.71 10.22
N ALA A 269 8.40 20.29 11.39
CA ALA A 269 9.12 20.07 12.65
C ALA A 269 8.93 18.65 13.21
N THR A 270 7.76 18.06 12.98
CA THR A 270 7.38 16.73 13.46
C THR A 270 7.53 15.65 12.39
N ALA A 271 7.81 16.05 11.14
CA ALA A 271 7.89 15.13 10.02
C ALA A 271 9.18 14.31 10.06
N SER A 272 9.02 13.01 9.81
CA SER A 272 10.12 12.06 9.71
C SER A 272 11.11 12.43 8.59
N ARG A 273 12.36 12.09 8.79
CA ARG A 273 13.46 12.28 7.84
C ARG A 273 13.83 10.94 7.25
N LEU A 274 14.25 10.92 5.96
CA LEU A 274 14.82 9.72 5.36
C LEU A 274 16.09 9.32 6.13
N GLU A 275 16.06 8.16 6.75
CA GLU A 275 17.14 7.62 7.59
C GLU A 275 17.84 6.43 6.93
N HIS A 276 17.09 5.62 6.17
CA HIS A 276 17.59 4.38 5.61
C HIS A 276 17.11 4.19 4.17
N VAL A 277 18.01 3.65 3.35
CA VAL A 277 17.70 3.17 1.99
C VAL A 277 18.04 1.69 1.92
N ILE A 278 17.08 0.86 1.50
CA ILE A 278 17.25 -0.59 1.38
C ILE A 278 17.11 -0.95 -0.10
N ILE A 279 18.17 -1.48 -0.69
CA ILE A 279 18.20 -1.87 -2.10
C ILE A 279 18.11 -3.39 -2.18
N ALA A 280 16.99 -3.89 -2.71
CA ALA A 280 16.85 -5.30 -3.07
C ALA A 280 17.44 -5.53 -4.47
N PRO A 281 18.34 -6.50 -4.64
CA PRO A 281 18.82 -6.83 -5.98
C PRO A 281 17.67 -7.36 -6.84
N TYR A 282 17.63 -6.95 -8.11
CA TYR A 282 16.63 -7.44 -9.04
C TYR A 282 16.81 -8.95 -9.28
N MET A 283 15.71 -9.67 -9.44
CA MET A 283 15.73 -11.11 -9.74
C MET A 283 16.69 -11.43 -10.88
N GLY A 284 17.64 -12.35 -10.66
CA GLY A 284 18.67 -12.72 -11.64
C GLY A 284 19.99 -11.95 -11.55
N THR A 285 20.11 -10.98 -10.65
CA THR A 285 21.39 -10.27 -10.38
C THR A 285 22.01 -10.64 -9.04
N HIS A 286 21.51 -11.69 -8.39
CA HIS A 286 22.14 -12.23 -7.18
C HIS A 286 23.50 -12.81 -7.54
N PRO A 287 24.61 -12.45 -6.87
CA PRO A 287 25.94 -13.02 -7.15
C PRO A 287 25.98 -14.55 -7.06
N GLU A 288 25.05 -15.15 -6.30
CA GLU A 288 24.92 -16.61 -6.18
C GLU A 288 24.09 -17.25 -7.30
N SER A 289 23.35 -16.49 -8.11
CA SER A 289 22.58 -17.02 -9.24
C SER A 289 23.45 -17.29 -10.48
N ASP A 290 24.64 -16.68 -10.55
CA ASP A 290 25.64 -16.98 -11.57
C ASP A 290 26.41 -18.29 -11.28
N ALA A 291 26.23 -18.87 -10.10
CA ALA A 291 26.85 -20.13 -9.67
C ALA A 291 25.94 -21.36 -9.85
N ARG A 292 24.96 -21.34 -10.76
CA ARG A 292 24.28 -22.59 -11.13
C ARG A 292 25.23 -23.41 -12.00
N PRO A 293 25.64 -24.61 -11.56
CA PRO A 293 26.43 -25.46 -12.41
C PRO A 293 25.63 -25.82 -13.65
N ASN A 294 26.22 -25.65 -14.82
CA ASN A 294 25.74 -26.24 -16.05
C ASN A 294 25.60 -27.74 -15.84
N GLY A 295 24.39 -28.24 -15.85
CA GLY A 295 24.06 -29.64 -15.72
C GLY A 295 22.60 -29.85 -16.11
#